data_7096dbed2d74e59322632e98ea0b0c2d
#
_entry.id   7096dbed2d74e59322632e98ea0b0c2d
#
_cell.length_a   1.000
_cell.length_b   1.000
_cell.length_c   1.000
_cell.angle_alpha   90.00
_cell.angle_beta   90.00
_cell.angle_gamma   90.00
#
_symmetry.space_group_name_H-M   'P 1'
#
loop_
_entity.id
_entity.type
_entity.pdbx_description
1 polymer ?
#
loop_
_entity_poly.entity_id
_entity_poly.type
_entity_poly.pdbx_seq_one_letter_code
_entity_poly.pdbx_strand_id
1 'polypeptide(L)'
;MVRPLEQGDPDVLGDYRVVGRLGEGGMGRVFLGRSPGGRSVAIKVVHASLVHEPEFRARFRREVEASRAVGGAFTAPVIDADTEAEQPWMVSGYIAGPSLHQAVADRGVLSPVPLAALAAGLAEALVSIHRAGLVHRDLKPSNVLLADDGPRVIDFGIARAFDATGLTRTGATIGSAGFMSPEQVEGGAITAASDVFSLGAVLTFAATGAGPFGVGSAPVMLYRVVYEAPDLEAVPDPVLRALLADCLAKEPALRPTPRQILRRVAPAAPWAGGQAGVPTRRATLAEMFTQYAGAPLTPSAASGGRATAPGDPRRSVRRDATAPAAAGAVAGASRGAGGPAGARAAAPSAVPSGPSGSGPAPAGPRPVGAWRLDERSGVRARDVTGRHHATATAVRWGTGRGEGAEFNGFSSEVATGSAVVDTARGSFTVGAWVRLGTIPSHFVTAVSQDGEETSGFYLQYSSHEGRWAFARPDLRVVSRSEPVAGEWTHLTGVCDGFAGELRLFVNGVQEGSVRDRMPVVSEGPFVIGRARYGGGPVDPFPGGIKDVMVFDRALTEAEVRGLVQP
;
A
#
# COMPACT_ATOMS: atom_id res chain seq x y z
N MET A 1 25.49 -1.97 -10.60
CA MET A 1 26.29 -2.26 -11.84
C MET A 1 25.85 -1.30 -12.93
N VAL A 2 26.79 -0.80 -13.73
CA VAL A 2 26.48 0.03 -14.92
C VAL A 2 25.87 -0.88 -15.98
N ARG A 3 24.67 -0.53 -16.49
CA ARG A 3 24.00 -1.25 -17.58
C ARG A 3 24.28 -0.54 -18.92
N PRO A 4 24.25 -1.25 -20.05
CA PRO A 4 24.34 -0.63 -21.37
C PRO A 4 23.20 0.38 -21.59
N LEU A 5 23.44 1.33 -22.49
CA LEU A 5 22.38 2.24 -22.96
C LEU A 5 21.34 1.45 -23.78
N GLU A 6 20.09 1.88 -23.70
CA GLU A 6 18.97 1.32 -24.45
C GLU A 6 18.55 2.28 -25.57
N GLN A 7 17.78 1.76 -26.53
CA GLN A 7 17.24 2.57 -27.61
C GLN A 7 16.39 3.71 -27.06
N GLY A 8 16.72 4.96 -27.43
CA GLY A 8 16.06 6.17 -26.93
C GLY A 8 16.74 6.82 -25.72
N ASP A 9 17.87 6.28 -25.25
CA ASP A 9 18.71 6.99 -24.29
C ASP A 9 19.52 8.09 -24.99
N PRO A 10 19.77 9.22 -24.34
CA PRO A 10 20.58 10.29 -24.90
C PRO A 10 22.06 9.89 -24.95
N ASP A 11 22.76 10.22 -26.02
CA ASP A 11 24.20 10.06 -26.11
C ASP A 11 24.97 11.20 -25.40
N VAL A 12 24.35 12.37 -25.33
CA VAL A 12 24.91 13.60 -24.74
C VAL A 12 23.83 14.36 -23.99
N LEU A 13 24.18 14.93 -22.83
CA LEU A 13 23.35 15.82 -22.03
C LEU A 13 24.17 17.04 -21.62
N GLY A 14 23.85 18.22 -22.17
CA GLY A 14 24.74 19.38 -22.08
C GLY A 14 26.13 19.03 -22.64
N ASP A 15 27.17 19.27 -21.85
CA ASP A 15 28.55 18.95 -22.20
C ASP A 15 29.00 17.54 -21.78
N TYR A 16 28.07 16.72 -21.27
CA TYR A 16 28.38 15.41 -20.69
C TYR A 16 28.04 14.29 -21.66
N ARG A 17 29.05 13.44 -21.97
CA ARG A 17 28.84 12.22 -22.74
C ARG A 17 28.27 11.12 -21.87
N VAL A 18 27.13 10.57 -22.26
CA VAL A 18 26.48 9.44 -21.56
C VAL A 18 27.14 8.13 -21.96
N VAL A 19 27.48 7.27 -20.99
CA VAL A 19 28.24 6.02 -21.21
C VAL A 19 27.52 4.78 -20.69
N GLY A 20 26.46 4.90 -19.91
CA GLY A 20 25.67 3.77 -19.43
C GLY A 20 24.58 4.17 -18.44
N ARG A 21 23.70 3.25 -18.11
CA ARG A 21 22.64 3.44 -17.10
C ARG A 21 23.13 3.01 -15.73
N LEU A 22 22.90 3.85 -14.71
CA LEU A 22 23.09 3.53 -13.29
C LEU A 22 21.81 3.02 -12.64
N GLY A 23 20.65 3.55 -13.04
CA GLY A 23 19.35 3.18 -12.49
C GLY A 23 18.19 3.89 -13.16
N GLU A 24 16.99 3.46 -12.79
CA GLU A 24 15.71 4.06 -13.18
C GLU A 24 14.75 4.01 -12.01
N GLY A 25 13.93 5.02 -11.84
CA GLY A 25 12.94 5.12 -10.76
C GLY A 25 11.78 6.04 -11.14
N GLY A 26 10.81 6.19 -10.26
CA GLY A 26 9.58 6.95 -10.53
C GLY A 26 9.78 8.41 -10.95
N MET A 27 10.95 9.01 -10.68
CA MET A 27 11.26 10.41 -11.02
C MET A 27 12.09 10.57 -12.29
N GLY A 28 12.70 9.51 -12.79
CA GLY A 28 13.59 9.61 -13.93
C GLY A 28 14.62 8.52 -14.03
N ARG A 29 15.51 8.69 -14.98
CA ARG A 29 16.64 7.80 -15.28
C ARG A 29 17.93 8.41 -14.78
N VAL A 30 18.83 7.58 -14.28
CA VAL A 30 20.17 8.00 -13.83
C VAL A 30 21.21 7.35 -14.73
N PHE A 31 22.06 8.17 -15.34
CA PHE A 31 23.09 7.75 -16.26
C PHE A 31 24.49 7.97 -15.67
N LEU A 32 25.41 7.08 -16.01
CA LEU A 32 26.83 7.36 -15.89
C LEU A 32 27.27 8.22 -17.08
N GLY A 33 27.88 9.36 -16.80
CA GLY A 33 28.41 10.26 -17.82
C GLY A 33 29.90 10.54 -17.64
N ARG A 34 30.48 11.18 -18.66
CA ARG A 34 31.85 11.73 -18.65
C ARG A 34 31.77 13.22 -18.94
N SER A 35 32.39 14.03 -18.09
CA SER A 35 32.59 15.46 -18.36
C SER A 35 33.61 15.65 -19.51
N PRO A 36 33.73 16.87 -20.11
CA PRO A 36 34.74 17.18 -21.12
C PRO A 36 36.16 16.87 -20.64
N GLY A 37 36.44 17.05 -19.36
CA GLY A 37 37.72 16.70 -18.73
C GLY A 37 37.89 15.22 -18.37
N GLY A 38 36.93 14.33 -18.73
CA GLY A 38 37.00 12.89 -18.52
C GLY A 38 36.55 12.42 -17.12
N ARG A 39 36.10 13.33 -16.24
CA ARG A 39 35.60 12.97 -14.91
C ARG A 39 34.28 12.19 -15.00
N SER A 40 34.16 11.11 -14.21
CA SER A 40 32.91 10.37 -14.09
C SER A 40 31.87 11.18 -13.31
N VAL A 41 30.65 11.22 -13.81
CA VAL A 41 29.51 11.93 -13.21
C VAL A 41 28.26 11.03 -13.24
N ALA A 42 27.33 11.27 -12.32
CA ALA A 42 26.00 10.72 -12.37
C ALA A 42 25.03 11.80 -12.88
N ILE A 43 24.25 11.48 -13.92
CA ILE A 43 23.32 12.41 -14.56
C ILE A 43 21.93 11.90 -14.35
N LYS A 44 21.12 12.63 -13.59
CA LYS A 44 19.70 12.32 -13.36
C LYS A 44 18.85 13.12 -14.35
N VAL A 45 18.06 12.41 -15.18
CA VAL A 45 17.16 12.99 -16.17
C VAL A 45 15.72 12.75 -15.71
N VAL A 46 14.94 13.81 -15.61
CA VAL A 46 13.55 13.75 -15.14
C VAL A 46 12.66 13.11 -16.21
N HIS A 47 11.66 12.32 -15.78
CA HIS A 47 10.66 11.76 -16.69
C HIS A 47 9.83 12.85 -17.36
N ALA A 48 9.58 12.72 -18.66
CA ALA A 48 8.79 13.66 -19.45
C ALA A 48 7.38 13.89 -18.87
N SER A 49 6.77 12.88 -18.26
CA SER A 49 5.45 12.99 -17.62
C SER A 49 5.40 13.99 -16.46
N LEU A 50 6.50 14.22 -15.75
CA LEU A 50 6.59 15.17 -14.64
C LEU A 50 6.86 16.61 -15.11
N VAL A 51 7.41 16.75 -16.30
CA VAL A 51 7.84 18.07 -16.84
C VAL A 51 6.64 18.95 -17.19
N HIS A 52 5.49 18.36 -17.50
CA HIS A 52 4.26 19.06 -17.89
C HIS A 52 3.52 19.69 -16.70
N GLU A 53 3.91 19.39 -15.46
CA GLU A 53 3.33 20.03 -14.28
C GLU A 53 3.96 21.42 -14.05
N PRO A 54 3.18 22.53 -14.11
CA PRO A 54 3.74 23.90 -14.07
C PRO A 54 4.58 24.18 -12.81
N GLU A 55 4.20 23.59 -11.68
CA GLU A 55 4.89 23.77 -10.41
C GLU A 55 6.14 22.89 -10.25
N PHE A 56 6.27 21.81 -11.03
CA PHE A 56 7.41 20.88 -10.93
C PHE A 56 8.73 21.58 -11.29
N ARG A 57 8.80 22.29 -12.42
CA ARG A 57 10.04 22.99 -12.84
C ARG A 57 10.51 24.02 -11.82
N ALA A 58 9.58 24.81 -11.28
CA ALA A 58 9.93 25.84 -10.29
C ALA A 58 10.47 25.23 -8.98
N ARG A 59 9.95 24.06 -8.59
CA ARG A 59 10.46 23.30 -7.44
C ARG A 59 11.79 22.66 -7.74
N PHE A 60 11.91 21.96 -8.85
CA PHE A 60 13.16 21.33 -9.29
C PHE A 60 14.31 22.34 -9.30
N ARG A 61 14.08 23.54 -9.84
CA ARG A 61 15.05 24.65 -9.83
C ARG A 61 15.48 25.02 -8.42
N ARG A 62 14.51 25.28 -7.50
CA ARG A 62 14.82 25.65 -6.11
C ARG A 62 15.60 24.56 -5.39
N GLU A 63 15.28 23.31 -5.61
CA GLU A 63 15.94 22.19 -4.97
C GLU A 63 17.34 21.93 -5.53
N VAL A 64 17.55 22.11 -6.85
CA VAL A 64 18.87 22.11 -7.45
C VAL A 64 19.76 23.21 -6.88
N GLU A 65 19.24 24.43 -6.77
CA GLU A 65 19.95 25.58 -6.16
C GLU A 65 20.32 25.29 -4.71
N ALA A 66 19.40 24.78 -3.91
CA ALA A 66 19.64 24.43 -2.53
C ALA A 66 20.63 23.25 -2.40
N SER A 67 20.54 22.26 -3.29
CA SER A 67 21.46 21.10 -3.32
C SER A 67 22.89 21.50 -3.68
N ARG A 68 23.09 22.55 -4.48
CA ARG A 68 24.42 23.14 -4.75
C ARG A 68 25.07 23.71 -3.48
N ALA A 69 24.25 24.20 -2.53
CA ALA A 69 24.73 24.72 -1.25
C ALA A 69 25.09 23.61 -0.25
N VAL A 70 24.70 22.35 -0.49
CA VAL A 70 25.04 21.23 0.37
C VAL A 70 26.50 20.83 0.09
N GLY A 71 27.41 21.35 0.88
CA GLY A 71 28.79 20.88 0.95
C GLY A 71 28.95 19.84 2.05
N GLY A 72 29.69 18.78 1.82
CA GLY A 72 30.00 17.82 2.89
C GLY A 72 30.71 16.58 2.41
N ALA A 73 31.48 15.98 3.32
CA ALA A 73 32.24 14.77 3.04
C ALA A 73 31.34 13.56 2.79
N PHE A 74 30.06 13.61 3.19
CA PHE A 74 29.13 12.48 3.14
C PHE A 74 27.93 12.70 2.21
N THR A 75 28.04 13.65 1.26
CA THR A 75 27.02 13.91 0.24
C THR A 75 27.62 13.89 -1.17
N ALA A 76 26.80 13.67 -2.19
CA ALA A 76 27.22 13.82 -3.59
C ALA A 76 27.04 15.29 -4.01
N PRO A 77 28.12 16.04 -4.34
CA PRO A 77 27.97 17.43 -4.74
C PRO A 77 27.28 17.53 -6.09
N VAL A 78 26.34 18.47 -6.21
CA VAL A 78 25.74 18.87 -7.49
C VAL A 78 26.77 19.71 -8.25
N ILE A 79 27.13 19.27 -9.45
CA ILE A 79 28.13 19.90 -10.31
C ILE A 79 27.47 20.83 -11.29
N ASP A 80 26.36 20.39 -11.92
CA ASP A 80 25.68 21.10 -12.97
C ASP A 80 24.21 20.71 -13.07
N ALA A 81 23.38 21.52 -13.73
CA ALA A 81 21.99 21.19 -14.00
C ALA A 81 21.43 22.11 -15.08
N ASP A 82 20.55 21.57 -15.91
CA ASP A 82 19.68 22.35 -16.78
C ASP A 82 18.21 22.08 -16.41
N THR A 83 17.61 23.04 -15.71
CA THR A 83 16.23 22.97 -15.23
C THR A 83 15.23 23.43 -16.30
N GLU A 84 15.70 24.08 -17.39
CA GLU A 84 14.90 24.61 -18.47
C GLU A 84 14.89 23.72 -19.72
N ALA A 85 15.78 22.71 -19.79
CA ALA A 85 15.79 21.74 -20.87
C ALA A 85 14.40 21.12 -21.09
N GLU A 86 14.13 20.61 -22.29
CA GLU A 86 12.90 19.89 -22.61
C GLU A 86 12.67 18.76 -21.60
N GLN A 87 13.71 17.98 -21.30
CA GLN A 87 13.79 17.07 -20.16
C GLN A 87 14.82 17.61 -19.17
N PRO A 88 14.40 18.20 -18.02
CA PRO A 88 15.34 18.71 -17.03
C PRO A 88 16.29 17.62 -16.51
N TRP A 89 17.53 18.01 -16.29
CA TRP A 89 18.55 17.10 -15.78
C TRP A 89 19.45 17.78 -14.75
N MET A 90 20.11 16.94 -13.94
CA MET A 90 21.07 17.36 -12.92
C MET A 90 22.26 16.42 -12.92
N VAL A 91 23.45 16.98 -12.80
CA VAL A 91 24.73 16.27 -12.73
C VAL A 91 25.29 16.34 -11.32
N SER A 92 25.65 15.20 -10.77
CA SER A 92 26.38 15.08 -9.51
C SER A 92 27.67 14.29 -9.69
N GLY A 93 28.56 14.38 -8.70
CA GLY A 93 29.78 13.56 -8.68
C GLY A 93 29.41 12.08 -8.65
N TYR A 94 30.00 11.28 -9.57
CA TYR A 94 29.84 9.83 -9.50
C TYR A 94 30.59 9.27 -8.29
N ILE A 95 29.89 8.48 -7.50
CA ILE A 95 30.42 7.81 -6.32
C ILE A 95 30.57 6.32 -6.65
N ALA A 96 31.82 5.85 -6.60
CA ALA A 96 32.10 4.43 -6.77
C ALA A 96 31.82 3.69 -5.46
N GLY A 97 30.98 2.66 -5.52
CA GLY A 97 30.61 1.85 -4.37
C GLY A 97 29.19 1.26 -4.52
N PRO A 98 28.90 0.17 -3.83
CA PRO A 98 27.55 -0.40 -3.78
C PRO A 98 26.64 0.49 -2.96
N SER A 99 25.32 0.41 -3.19
CA SER A 99 24.36 0.93 -2.24
C SER A 99 24.36 0.08 -0.96
N LEU A 100 23.93 0.68 0.16
CA LEU A 100 23.75 -0.06 1.42
C LEU A 100 22.80 -1.25 1.23
N HIS A 101 21.75 -1.08 0.43
CA HIS A 101 20.84 -2.17 0.08
C HIS A 101 21.58 -3.35 -0.59
N GLN A 102 22.41 -3.06 -1.60
CA GLN A 102 23.19 -4.09 -2.28
C GLN A 102 24.24 -4.71 -1.36
N ALA A 103 24.93 -3.90 -0.55
CA ALA A 103 25.94 -4.38 0.37
C ALA A 103 25.37 -5.35 1.42
N VAL A 104 24.20 -5.05 1.99
CA VAL A 104 23.52 -5.93 2.94
C VAL A 104 23.04 -7.21 2.24
N ALA A 105 22.50 -7.11 1.03
CA ALA A 105 22.07 -8.28 0.26
C ALA A 105 23.23 -9.21 -0.10
N ASP A 106 24.38 -8.65 -0.50
CA ASP A 106 25.53 -9.42 -1.00
C ASP A 106 26.46 -9.94 0.12
N ARG A 107 26.54 -9.21 1.25
CA ARG A 107 27.57 -9.43 2.29
C ARG A 107 27.01 -9.65 3.69
N GLY A 108 25.68 -9.51 3.86
CA GLY A 108 25.01 -9.62 5.17
C GLY A 108 24.97 -8.31 5.95
N VAL A 109 24.51 -8.40 7.20
CA VAL A 109 24.25 -7.29 8.08
C VAL A 109 25.52 -6.72 8.73
N LEU A 110 25.46 -5.48 9.20
CA LEU A 110 26.58 -4.83 9.88
C LEU A 110 26.65 -5.22 11.36
N SER A 111 27.85 -5.56 11.80
CA SER A 111 28.17 -5.67 13.24
C SER A 111 28.21 -4.28 13.92
N PRO A 112 28.18 -4.20 15.26
CA PRO A 112 28.02 -2.93 16.00
C PRO A 112 29.00 -1.83 15.63
N VAL A 113 30.30 -2.15 15.41
CA VAL A 113 31.32 -1.13 15.13
C VAL A 113 31.15 -0.48 13.75
N PRO A 114 31.01 -1.23 12.63
CA PRO A 114 30.67 -0.65 11.32
C PRO A 114 29.30 0.07 11.34
N LEU A 115 28.32 -0.43 12.09
CA LEU A 115 27.01 0.20 12.22
C LEU A 115 27.12 1.58 12.89
N ALA A 116 27.93 1.70 13.96
CA ALA A 116 28.20 2.99 14.59
C ALA A 116 28.91 3.96 13.63
N ALA A 117 29.85 3.47 12.83
CA ALA A 117 30.53 4.27 11.81
C ALA A 117 29.58 4.77 10.72
N LEU A 118 28.68 3.89 10.23
CA LEU A 118 27.62 4.25 9.30
C LEU A 118 26.68 5.30 9.90
N ALA A 119 26.25 5.10 11.15
CA ALA A 119 25.37 6.05 11.86
C ALA A 119 26.02 7.43 12.00
N ALA A 120 27.32 7.49 12.34
CA ALA A 120 28.04 8.74 12.43
C ALA A 120 28.13 9.47 11.09
N GLY A 121 28.53 8.77 10.00
CA GLY A 121 28.63 9.37 8.68
C GLY A 121 27.28 9.88 8.15
N LEU A 122 26.20 9.10 8.33
CA LEU A 122 24.86 9.52 7.92
C LEU A 122 24.32 10.69 8.77
N ALA A 123 24.59 10.70 10.08
CA ALA A 123 24.23 11.83 10.93
C ALA A 123 24.98 13.11 10.54
N GLU A 124 26.27 13.02 10.15
CA GLU A 124 27.05 14.14 9.63
C GLU A 124 26.52 14.64 8.28
N ALA A 125 26.12 13.72 7.38
CA ALA A 125 25.42 14.07 6.14
C ALA A 125 24.16 14.89 6.43
N LEU A 126 23.30 14.42 7.35
CA LEU A 126 22.07 15.12 7.72
C LEU A 126 22.35 16.49 8.37
N VAL A 127 23.41 16.62 9.19
CA VAL A 127 23.82 17.93 9.72
C VAL A 127 24.13 18.91 8.58
N SER A 128 24.80 18.45 7.52
CA SER A 128 25.18 19.29 6.38
C SER A 128 23.96 19.67 5.54
N ILE A 129 23.07 18.72 5.28
CA ILE A 129 21.82 18.92 4.54
C ILE A 129 20.90 19.92 5.28
N HIS A 130 20.66 19.69 6.58
CA HIS A 130 19.76 20.56 7.37
C HIS A 130 20.34 21.96 7.56
N ARG A 131 21.67 22.10 7.63
CA ARG A 131 22.32 23.42 7.68
C ARG A 131 22.11 24.24 6.39
N ALA A 132 21.99 23.57 5.24
CA ALA A 132 21.64 24.20 3.97
C ALA A 132 20.13 24.54 3.85
N GLY A 133 19.33 24.31 4.90
CA GLY A 133 17.89 24.55 4.90
C GLY A 133 17.08 23.47 4.17
N LEU A 134 17.70 22.34 3.85
CA LEU A 134 17.06 21.22 3.16
C LEU A 134 16.66 20.10 4.13
N VAL A 135 15.64 19.35 3.73
CA VAL A 135 15.26 18.06 4.32
C VAL A 135 15.37 17.01 3.21
N HIS A 136 15.97 15.85 3.52
CA HIS A 136 16.24 14.81 2.50
C HIS A 136 14.97 14.14 1.98
N ARG A 137 14.00 13.85 2.85
CA ARG A 137 12.65 13.32 2.56
C ARG A 137 12.57 11.91 1.96
N ASP A 138 13.65 11.33 1.44
CA ASP A 138 13.71 9.99 0.82
C ASP A 138 14.97 9.22 1.25
N LEU A 139 15.36 9.32 2.52
CA LEU A 139 16.50 8.55 3.02
C LEU A 139 16.11 7.08 3.15
N LYS A 140 16.80 6.22 2.39
CA LYS A 140 16.58 4.77 2.32
C LYS A 140 17.88 4.06 1.93
N PRO A 141 17.99 2.73 2.13
CA PRO A 141 19.24 1.99 1.85
C PRO A 141 19.75 2.10 0.42
N SER A 142 18.88 2.27 -0.58
CA SER A 142 19.32 2.48 -1.98
C SER A 142 19.92 3.86 -2.23
N ASN A 143 19.62 4.86 -1.38
CA ASN A 143 20.12 6.23 -1.49
C ASN A 143 21.35 6.49 -0.59
N VAL A 144 21.92 5.43 -0.02
CA VAL A 144 23.18 5.45 0.73
C VAL A 144 24.21 4.63 -0.03
N LEU A 145 25.25 5.27 -0.57
CA LEU A 145 26.36 4.60 -1.25
C LEU A 145 27.51 4.42 -0.25
N LEU A 146 28.17 3.27 -0.32
CA LEU A 146 29.32 2.95 0.54
C LEU A 146 30.61 3.16 -0.28
N ALA A 147 31.13 4.39 -0.20
CA ALA A 147 32.41 4.75 -0.78
C ALA A 147 33.58 4.35 0.11
N ASP A 148 34.81 4.35 -0.46
CA ASP A 148 36.04 3.96 0.25
C ASP A 148 36.34 4.86 1.47
N ASP A 149 35.91 6.11 1.43
CA ASP A 149 36.14 7.11 2.48
C ASP A 149 34.92 7.35 3.40
N GLY A 150 33.85 6.58 3.23
CA GLY A 150 32.65 6.63 4.08
C GLY A 150 31.33 6.59 3.32
N PRO A 151 30.20 6.62 4.04
CA PRO A 151 28.90 6.61 3.40
C PRO A 151 28.64 7.92 2.65
N ARG A 152 27.92 7.85 1.53
CA ARG A 152 27.47 9.00 0.74
C ARG A 152 25.97 8.96 0.59
N VAL A 153 25.31 10.03 1.02
CA VAL A 153 23.88 10.23 0.80
C VAL A 153 23.68 10.87 -0.56
N ILE A 154 22.82 10.25 -1.37
CA ILE A 154 22.49 10.70 -2.72
C ILE A 154 20.99 10.96 -2.84
N ASP A 155 20.58 11.62 -3.93
CA ASP A 155 19.16 11.84 -4.28
C ASP A 155 18.37 12.52 -3.17
N PHE A 156 18.78 13.75 -2.78
CA PHE A 156 17.93 14.60 -1.97
C PHE A 156 16.56 14.71 -2.64
N GLY A 157 15.50 14.57 -1.88
CA GLY A 157 14.12 14.39 -2.36
C GLY A 157 13.55 15.49 -3.23
N ILE A 158 14.26 15.77 -4.32
CA ILE A 158 14.11 16.86 -5.28
C ILE A 158 12.68 16.95 -5.88
N ALA A 159 11.85 15.94 -5.76
CA ALA A 159 10.53 15.92 -6.38
C ALA A 159 9.39 15.39 -5.49
N ARG A 160 9.64 15.06 -4.22
CA ARG A 160 8.62 14.49 -3.33
C ARG A 160 7.71 15.49 -2.60
N ALA A 161 7.80 16.77 -2.90
CA ALA A 161 6.83 17.76 -2.38
C ALA A 161 5.39 17.57 -2.94
N PHE A 162 5.17 16.55 -3.80
CA PHE A 162 3.88 16.23 -4.42
C PHE A 162 3.12 15.06 -3.81
N ASP A 163 3.74 14.25 -2.95
CA ASP A 163 3.23 12.91 -2.70
C ASP A 163 2.36 12.73 -1.45
N ALA A 164 1.71 13.74 -0.95
CA ALA A 164 0.48 13.50 -0.17
C ALA A 164 -0.68 13.01 -1.07
N THR A 165 -0.63 13.30 -2.38
CA THR A 165 -1.65 12.86 -3.36
C THR A 165 -1.13 11.87 -4.41
N GLY A 166 0.20 11.62 -4.46
CA GLY A 166 0.86 10.84 -5.52
C GLY A 166 1.40 9.47 -5.11
N LEU A 167 1.25 9.05 -3.85
CA LEU A 167 1.75 7.73 -3.37
C LEU A 167 1.13 6.53 -4.11
N THR A 168 0.00 6.76 -4.79
CA THR A 168 -0.73 5.73 -5.54
C THR A 168 -0.54 5.81 -7.06
N ARG A 169 0.00 6.92 -7.62
CA ARG A 169 0.08 7.12 -9.09
C ARG A 169 1.35 6.65 -9.76
N THR A 170 2.44 6.50 -9.05
CA THR A 170 3.70 6.00 -9.61
C THR A 170 4.23 4.91 -8.71
N GLY A 171 4.12 3.64 -9.16
CA GLY A 171 4.72 2.42 -8.61
C GLY A 171 5.82 2.61 -7.57
N ALA A 172 5.48 3.16 -6.39
CA ALA A 172 6.39 3.22 -5.27
C ALA A 172 6.86 1.79 -5.03
N THR A 173 8.11 1.53 -5.35
CA THR A 173 8.75 0.23 -5.18
C THR A 173 8.41 -0.26 -3.77
N ILE A 174 7.81 -1.43 -3.68
CA ILE A 174 7.23 -2.10 -2.49
C ILE A 174 8.12 -2.00 -1.22
N GLY A 175 9.41 -1.65 -1.33
CA GLY A 175 10.34 -1.51 -0.21
C GLY A 175 10.56 -0.10 0.36
N SER A 176 10.09 0.98 -0.29
CA SER A 176 10.38 2.36 0.16
C SER A 176 9.47 2.85 1.28
N ALA A 177 8.27 2.30 1.42
CA ALA A 177 7.26 2.75 2.39
C ALA A 177 7.72 2.60 3.85
N GLY A 178 8.49 1.56 4.18
CA GLY A 178 8.99 1.30 5.54
C GLY A 178 10.08 2.25 6.05
N PHE A 179 10.56 3.17 5.21
CA PHE A 179 11.58 4.18 5.56
C PHE A 179 10.98 5.59 5.68
N MET A 180 9.68 5.77 5.39
CA MET A 180 8.98 7.06 5.54
C MET A 180 8.69 7.32 7.02
N SER A 181 8.66 8.60 7.41
CA SER A 181 8.23 8.98 8.75
C SER A 181 6.70 9.03 8.87
N PRO A 182 6.13 8.88 10.10
CA PRO A 182 4.68 8.99 10.30
C PRO A 182 4.08 10.26 9.70
N GLU A 183 4.69 11.41 9.93
CA GLU A 183 4.22 12.69 9.41
C GLU A 183 4.29 12.79 7.87
N GLN A 184 5.20 12.05 7.21
CA GLN A 184 5.21 11.93 5.75
C GLN A 184 4.02 11.12 5.24
N VAL A 185 3.62 10.10 5.97
CA VAL A 185 2.47 9.25 5.65
C VAL A 185 1.16 9.98 5.87
N GLU A 186 1.08 10.75 6.96
CA GLU A 186 -0.13 11.49 7.37
C GLU A 186 -0.30 12.84 6.65
N GLY A 187 0.67 13.24 5.83
CA GLY A 187 0.65 14.56 5.16
C GLY A 187 0.91 15.74 6.09
N GLY A 188 1.57 15.47 7.22
CA GLY A 188 1.97 16.48 8.19
C GLY A 188 3.19 17.31 7.77
N ALA A 189 3.67 18.18 8.66
CA ALA A 189 4.84 19.02 8.41
C ALA A 189 6.13 18.17 8.37
N ILE A 190 6.78 18.13 7.20
CA ILE A 190 8.03 17.40 7.00
C ILE A 190 9.20 18.31 7.43
N THR A 191 9.98 17.84 8.41
CA THR A 191 11.08 18.59 9.02
C THR A 191 12.36 17.76 9.08
N ALA A 192 13.42 18.32 9.65
CA ALA A 192 14.67 17.60 9.96
C ALA A 192 14.45 16.33 10.80
N ALA A 193 13.40 16.29 11.63
CA ALA A 193 13.05 15.13 12.42
C ALA A 193 12.51 13.97 11.57
N SER A 194 11.94 14.26 10.40
CA SER A 194 11.50 13.23 9.44
C SER A 194 12.68 12.42 8.91
N ASP A 195 13.79 13.10 8.57
CA ASP A 195 15.02 12.41 8.14
C ASP A 195 15.65 11.57 9.25
N VAL A 196 15.50 11.99 10.52
CA VAL A 196 15.98 11.21 11.68
C VAL A 196 15.22 9.90 11.82
N PHE A 197 13.90 9.92 11.60
CA PHE A 197 13.11 8.69 11.56
C PHE A 197 13.60 7.75 10.45
N SER A 198 13.75 8.26 9.24
CA SER A 198 14.28 7.50 8.10
C SER A 198 15.69 6.96 8.36
N LEU A 199 16.56 7.75 9.03
CA LEU A 199 17.87 7.30 9.48
C LEU A 199 17.76 6.11 10.44
N GLY A 200 16.86 6.16 11.43
CA GLY A 200 16.60 5.04 12.35
C GLY A 200 16.20 3.77 11.58
N ALA A 201 15.32 3.89 10.59
CA ALA A 201 14.88 2.78 9.76
C ALA A 201 16.03 2.21 8.89
N VAL A 202 16.86 3.06 8.30
CA VAL A 202 18.04 2.66 7.50
C VAL A 202 19.08 1.93 8.36
N LEU A 203 19.34 2.40 9.58
CA LEU A 203 20.27 1.75 10.49
C LEU A 203 19.73 0.41 11.02
N THR A 204 18.44 0.32 11.28
CA THR A 204 17.80 -0.96 11.62
C THR A 204 17.96 -1.96 10.49
N PHE A 205 17.70 -1.54 9.24
CA PHE A 205 17.94 -2.39 8.06
C PHE A 205 19.41 -2.83 7.96
N ALA A 206 20.35 -1.93 8.18
CA ALA A 206 21.77 -2.26 8.15
C ALA A 206 22.19 -3.27 9.24
N ALA A 207 21.53 -3.24 10.40
CA ALA A 207 21.80 -4.13 11.54
C ALA A 207 21.12 -5.50 11.42
N THR A 208 19.98 -5.59 10.73
CA THR A 208 19.11 -6.78 10.79
C THR A 208 18.80 -7.39 9.42
N GLY A 209 19.07 -6.68 8.32
CA GLY A 209 18.66 -7.06 6.97
C GLY A 209 17.17 -6.79 6.66
N ALA A 210 16.41 -6.34 7.65
CA ALA A 210 14.99 -6.01 7.54
C ALA A 210 14.71 -4.59 8.04
N GLY A 211 13.68 -3.94 7.51
CA GLY A 211 13.21 -2.67 8.06
C GLY A 211 12.52 -2.85 9.41
N PRO A 212 12.44 -1.81 10.26
CA PRO A 212 11.87 -1.89 11.61
C PRO A 212 10.36 -2.19 11.64
N PHE A 213 9.69 -2.13 10.49
CA PHE A 213 8.26 -2.41 10.36
C PHE A 213 7.99 -3.68 9.53
N GLY A 214 9.03 -4.52 9.32
CA GLY A 214 8.94 -5.78 8.62
C GLY A 214 8.77 -5.65 7.10
N VAL A 215 8.09 -6.61 6.50
CA VAL A 215 7.78 -6.68 5.05
C VAL A 215 6.28 -6.76 4.85
N GLY A 216 5.79 -6.22 3.74
CA GLY A 216 4.37 -6.22 3.41
C GLY A 216 4.06 -5.36 2.19
N SER A 217 2.79 -5.28 1.82
CA SER A 217 2.34 -4.31 0.82
C SER A 217 2.54 -2.88 1.31
N ALA A 218 2.65 -1.91 0.40
CA ALA A 218 2.87 -0.51 0.77
C ALA A 218 1.83 0.01 1.80
N PRO A 219 0.52 -0.25 1.68
CA PRO A 219 -0.46 0.16 2.69
C PRO A 219 -0.21 -0.43 4.08
N VAL A 220 0.16 -1.72 4.16
CA VAL A 220 0.48 -2.39 5.43
C VAL A 220 1.72 -1.75 6.08
N MET A 221 2.74 -1.46 5.27
CA MET A 221 3.96 -0.82 5.74
C MET A 221 3.68 0.60 6.27
N LEU A 222 2.89 1.38 5.52
CA LEU A 222 2.51 2.75 5.93
C LEU A 222 1.71 2.73 7.25
N TYR A 223 0.77 1.79 7.40
CA TYR A 223 0.05 1.60 8.65
C TYR A 223 0.99 1.31 9.83
N ARG A 224 1.93 0.36 9.67
CA ARG A 224 2.89 0.01 10.71
C ARG A 224 3.80 1.17 11.07
N VAL A 225 4.24 1.93 10.06
CA VAL A 225 5.05 3.14 10.28
C VAL A 225 4.34 4.14 11.18
N VAL A 226 3.03 4.30 11.05
CA VAL A 226 2.27 5.26 11.86
C VAL A 226 1.89 4.68 13.22
N TYR A 227 1.41 3.44 13.28
CA TYR A 227 0.68 2.93 14.45
C TYR A 227 1.38 1.82 15.22
N GLU A 228 2.32 1.07 14.62
CA GLU A 228 2.99 -0.03 15.32
C GLU A 228 4.36 0.38 15.86
N ALA A 229 4.75 -0.22 16.99
CA ALA A 229 6.11 -0.07 17.51
C ALA A 229 7.13 -0.67 16.53
N PRO A 230 8.34 -0.08 16.41
CA PRO A 230 9.39 -0.66 15.59
C PRO A 230 9.90 -1.97 16.22
N ASP A 231 10.11 -2.99 15.38
CA ASP A 231 10.78 -4.22 15.78
C ASP A 231 12.30 -4.00 15.76
N LEU A 232 12.90 -4.01 16.96
CA LEU A 232 14.33 -3.81 17.19
C LEU A 232 14.99 -4.98 17.93
N GLU A 233 14.27 -6.10 18.14
CA GLU A 233 14.77 -7.25 18.91
C GLU A 233 16.04 -7.85 18.30
N ALA A 234 16.12 -7.88 16.98
CA ALA A 234 17.27 -8.40 16.25
C ALA A 234 18.51 -7.47 16.26
N VAL A 235 18.42 -6.24 16.80
CA VAL A 235 19.58 -5.34 16.96
C VAL A 235 20.41 -5.80 18.17
N PRO A 236 21.66 -6.29 17.97
CA PRO A 236 22.41 -6.97 19.03
C PRO A 236 22.85 -6.03 20.16
N ASP A 237 23.29 -4.81 19.82
CA ASP A 237 23.84 -3.83 20.76
C ASP A 237 22.72 -3.06 21.46
N PRO A 238 22.60 -3.12 22.79
CA PRO A 238 21.53 -2.45 23.53
C PRO A 238 21.62 -0.91 23.48
N VAL A 239 22.82 -0.33 23.35
CA VAL A 239 23.01 1.12 23.24
C VAL A 239 22.53 1.62 21.87
N LEU A 240 22.90 0.90 20.81
CA LEU A 240 22.40 1.20 19.47
C LEU A 240 20.88 0.95 19.38
N ARG A 241 20.38 -0.13 19.98
CA ARG A 241 18.94 -0.40 20.03
C ARG A 241 18.15 0.74 20.67
N ALA A 242 18.62 1.26 21.80
CA ALA A 242 18.00 2.41 22.46
C ALA A 242 18.04 3.68 21.59
N LEU A 243 19.18 3.94 20.92
CA LEU A 243 19.29 5.06 19.98
C LEU A 243 18.31 4.93 18.80
N LEU A 244 18.17 3.73 18.25
CA LEU A 244 17.25 3.48 17.14
C LEU A 244 15.79 3.64 17.58
N ALA A 245 15.44 3.20 18.79
CA ALA A 245 14.11 3.43 19.37
C ALA A 245 13.79 4.92 19.48
N ASP A 246 14.75 5.73 19.96
CA ASP A 246 14.57 7.19 20.04
C ASP A 246 14.42 7.82 18.64
N CYS A 247 15.22 7.39 17.64
CA CYS A 247 15.10 7.89 16.28
C CYS A 247 13.73 7.55 15.66
N LEU A 248 13.17 6.37 15.98
CA LEU A 248 11.91 5.86 15.47
C LEU A 248 10.69 6.24 16.32
N ALA A 249 10.84 7.18 17.26
CA ALA A 249 9.72 7.74 18.00
C ALA A 249 8.67 8.32 17.03
N LYS A 250 7.38 8.02 17.27
CA LYS A 250 6.30 8.48 16.40
C LYS A 250 6.18 10.00 16.43
N GLU A 251 6.27 10.58 17.61
CA GLU A 251 6.25 12.04 17.81
C GLU A 251 7.60 12.66 17.37
N PRO A 252 7.62 13.57 16.37
CA PRO A 252 8.86 14.16 15.86
C PRO A 252 9.69 14.90 16.92
N ALA A 253 9.03 15.53 17.91
CA ALA A 253 9.70 16.29 18.97
C ALA A 253 10.52 15.43 19.93
N LEU A 254 10.22 14.12 20.01
CA LEU A 254 10.95 13.17 20.87
C LEU A 254 12.21 12.61 20.22
N ARG A 255 12.39 12.80 18.91
CA ARG A 255 13.54 12.29 18.18
C ARG A 255 14.81 13.10 18.45
N PRO A 256 15.97 12.45 18.55
CA PRO A 256 17.22 13.16 18.72
C PRO A 256 17.60 13.95 17.47
N THR A 257 18.28 15.07 17.63
CA THR A 257 18.87 15.78 16.49
C THR A 257 20.08 14.99 15.93
N PRO A 258 20.44 15.16 14.65
CA PRO A 258 21.62 14.50 14.06
C PRO A 258 22.91 14.76 14.86
N ARG A 259 23.07 15.94 15.45
CA ARG A 259 24.21 16.26 16.33
C ARG A 259 24.20 15.47 17.65
N GLN A 260 23.01 15.17 18.20
CA GLN A 260 22.90 14.31 19.39
C GLN A 260 23.21 12.86 19.04
N ILE A 261 22.78 12.37 17.86
CA ILE A 261 23.15 11.05 17.34
C ILE A 261 24.67 10.93 17.24
N LEU A 262 25.34 11.89 16.58
CA LEU A 262 26.81 11.92 16.49
C LEU A 262 27.50 11.78 17.87
N ARG A 263 27.05 12.52 18.88
CA ARG A 263 27.61 12.42 20.23
C ARG A 263 27.41 11.07 20.89
N ARG A 264 26.31 10.37 20.59
CA ARG A 264 26.01 9.05 21.16
C ARG A 264 26.82 7.93 20.50
N VAL A 265 27.08 8.01 19.17
CA VAL A 265 27.79 6.95 18.45
C VAL A 265 29.31 7.17 18.37
N ALA A 266 29.80 8.39 18.54
CA ALA A 266 31.22 8.71 18.44
C ALA A 266 32.12 7.85 19.35
N PRO A 267 31.76 7.52 20.61
CA PRO A 267 32.59 6.65 21.46
C PRO A 267 32.76 5.21 20.93
N ALA A 268 31.79 4.71 20.18
CA ALA A 268 31.79 3.35 19.61
C ALA A 268 32.39 3.30 18.19
N ALA A 269 32.68 4.45 17.60
CA ALA A 269 33.23 4.53 16.25
C ALA A 269 34.72 4.14 16.20
N PRO A 270 35.22 3.49 15.14
CA PRO A 270 36.59 2.96 15.06
C PRO A 270 37.71 3.99 15.28
N TRP A 271 37.42 5.29 15.14
CA TRP A 271 38.37 6.39 15.30
C TRP A 271 38.40 6.97 16.72
N ALA A 272 37.53 6.51 17.64
CA ALA A 272 37.44 7.04 19.01
C ALA A 272 38.53 6.47 19.94
N GLY A 273 39.19 5.38 19.60
CA GLY A 273 40.30 4.77 20.33
C GLY A 273 41.61 5.50 20.04
N GLY A 274 41.86 6.62 20.71
CA GLY A 274 43.09 7.37 20.59
C GLY A 274 44.30 6.59 21.10
N GLN A 275 45.10 6.02 20.21
CA GLN A 275 46.54 5.95 20.33
C GLN A 275 47.17 6.49 19.04
N ALA A 276 48.07 7.48 19.22
CA ALA A 276 48.77 8.19 18.18
C ALA A 276 49.74 7.25 17.41
N GLY A 277 49.17 6.46 16.51
CA GLY A 277 49.88 5.81 15.43
C GLY A 277 49.05 6.08 14.17
N VAL A 278 49.58 6.83 13.23
CA VAL A 278 48.94 7.05 11.93
C VAL A 278 48.62 5.67 11.33
N PRO A 279 47.35 5.26 11.18
CA PRO A 279 47.04 3.98 10.57
C PRO A 279 47.42 4.08 9.10
N THR A 280 48.30 3.24 8.65
CA THR A 280 48.83 3.19 7.30
C THR A 280 47.77 2.77 6.24
N ARG A 281 46.56 2.40 6.64
CA ARG A 281 45.39 2.21 5.80
C ARG A 281 44.14 2.15 6.68
N ARG A 282 43.19 3.06 6.49
CA ARG A 282 41.86 2.93 7.07
C ARG A 282 41.12 1.82 6.32
N ALA A 283 40.62 0.82 7.05
CA ALA A 283 39.66 -0.13 6.46
C ALA A 283 38.46 0.65 5.96
N THR A 284 38.12 0.47 4.71
CA THR A 284 36.92 1.08 4.11
C THR A 284 35.67 0.48 4.74
N LEU A 285 34.53 1.19 4.76
CA LEU A 285 33.25 0.59 5.15
C LEU A 285 32.98 -0.71 4.37
N ALA A 286 33.36 -0.77 3.09
CA ALA A 286 33.27 -1.96 2.27
C ALA A 286 34.16 -3.12 2.77
N GLU A 287 35.37 -2.82 3.24
CA GLU A 287 36.28 -3.81 3.87
C GLU A 287 35.78 -4.22 5.26
N MET A 288 35.18 -3.30 6.04
CA MET A 288 34.57 -3.60 7.33
C MET A 288 33.36 -4.55 7.20
N PHE A 289 32.58 -4.49 6.11
CA PHE A 289 31.59 -5.50 5.79
C PHE A 289 32.19 -6.90 5.61
N THR A 290 33.39 -6.97 5.03
CA THR A 290 34.06 -8.26 4.76
C THR A 290 34.78 -8.80 6.01
N GLN A 291 35.33 -7.92 6.84
CA GLN A 291 36.13 -8.29 8.01
C GLN A 291 35.28 -8.67 9.23
N TYR A 292 34.02 -8.19 9.29
CA TYR A 292 33.08 -8.39 10.40
C TYR A 292 31.78 -9.07 9.97
N ALA A 293 31.72 -9.70 8.80
CA ALA A 293 30.62 -10.58 8.42
C ALA A 293 30.60 -11.76 9.39
N GLY A 294 29.71 -11.72 10.36
CA GLY A 294 29.48 -12.83 11.28
C GLY A 294 29.06 -14.08 10.51
N ALA A 295 29.35 -15.25 11.06
CA ALA A 295 28.95 -16.53 10.51
C ALA A 295 27.43 -16.55 10.17
N PRO A 296 27.02 -17.27 9.10
CA PRO A 296 25.63 -17.28 8.68
C PRO A 296 24.72 -17.74 9.83
N LEU A 297 23.68 -16.95 10.11
CA LEU A 297 22.61 -17.32 11.02
C LEU A 297 21.85 -18.52 10.41
N THR A 298 22.10 -19.72 10.93
CA THR A 298 21.23 -20.86 10.67
C THR A 298 19.85 -20.56 11.25
N PRO A 299 18.76 -20.81 10.51
CA PRO A 299 17.42 -20.61 11.06
C PRO A 299 17.21 -21.55 12.25
N SER A 300 16.88 -21.00 13.41
CA SER A 300 16.51 -21.73 14.62
C SER A 300 15.26 -22.55 14.32
N ALA A 301 15.43 -23.89 14.30
CA ALA A 301 14.32 -24.84 14.25
C ALA A 301 13.60 -24.80 15.61
N ALA A 302 12.31 -24.54 15.56
CA ALA A 302 11.40 -24.62 16.70
C ALA A 302 11.50 -25.97 17.38
N SER A 303 11.67 -25.95 18.70
CA SER A 303 11.70 -27.10 19.62
C SER A 303 10.36 -27.84 19.61
N GLY A 304 10.33 -29.04 19.07
CA GLY A 304 9.25 -30.02 19.22
C GLY A 304 9.80 -31.33 19.84
N GLY A 305 9.16 -31.74 20.92
CA GLY A 305 9.55 -32.75 21.90
C GLY A 305 9.92 -34.12 21.36
N ARG A 306 10.76 -34.70 22.14
CA ARG A 306 11.40 -36.00 22.11
C ARG A 306 10.38 -37.14 22.24
N ALA A 307 10.39 -38.10 21.34
CA ALA A 307 10.00 -39.49 21.63
C ALA A 307 10.86 -40.47 20.81
N THR A 308 11.31 -41.44 21.51
CA THR A 308 12.26 -42.52 21.32
C THR A 308 12.06 -43.39 20.07
N ALA A 309 13.20 -43.76 19.43
CA ALA A 309 13.34 -44.92 18.52
C ALA A 309 13.46 -46.21 19.34
N PRO A 310 13.41 -47.45 18.78
CA PRO A 310 14.27 -47.93 17.67
C PRO A 310 13.65 -48.98 16.72
N GLY A 311 14.32 -49.28 15.59
CA GLY A 311 14.23 -50.57 14.90
C GLY A 311 14.19 -50.53 13.36
N ASP A 312 15.36 -50.66 12.73
CA ASP A 312 15.58 -51.15 11.35
C ASP A 312 15.67 -52.69 11.41
N PRO A 313 15.45 -53.54 10.39
CA PRO A 313 15.95 -53.39 9.03
C PRO A 313 15.13 -54.07 7.87
N ARG A 314 15.43 -53.60 6.63
CA ARG A 314 15.50 -54.36 5.36
C ARG A 314 14.30 -55.15 4.82
N ARG A 315 13.78 -54.80 3.66
CA ARG A 315 13.98 -55.52 2.38
C ARG A 315 13.16 -54.96 1.22
N SER A 316 13.85 -54.84 0.14
CA SER A 316 13.46 -54.74 -1.25
C SER A 316 12.31 -55.66 -1.70
N VAL A 317 11.50 -55.24 -2.69
CA VAL A 317 11.32 -55.92 -3.99
C VAL A 317 10.19 -55.22 -4.81
N ARG A 318 10.53 -54.78 -5.95
CA ARG A 318 9.97 -54.63 -7.31
C ARG A 318 8.57 -55.14 -7.65
N ARG A 319 8.00 -54.36 -8.61
CA ARG A 319 7.17 -54.70 -9.79
C ARG A 319 5.70 -55.05 -9.52
N ASP A 320 4.76 -54.73 -10.30
CA ASP A 320 4.47 -54.36 -11.66
C ASP A 320 2.96 -54.14 -11.81
N ALA A 321 2.60 -53.17 -12.57
CA ALA A 321 1.64 -53.13 -13.68
C ALA A 321 0.22 -53.75 -13.53
N THR A 322 -0.71 -52.97 -14.05
CA THR A 322 -1.82 -53.29 -14.96
C THR A 322 -3.21 -52.87 -14.50
N ALA A 323 -3.77 -51.95 -15.29
CA ALA A 323 -5.21 -51.81 -15.48
C ALA A 323 -5.72 -53.01 -16.31
N PRO A 324 -7.02 -53.31 -16.39
CA PRO A 324 -7.96 -52.65 -17.26
C PRO A 324 -9.43 -52.55 -16.74
N ALA A 325 -10.15 -51.53 -17.14
CA ALA A 325 -11.22 -51.44 -18.19
C ALA A 325 -12.47 -52.33 -18.06
N ALA A 326 -13.58 -51.64 -18.38
CA ALA A 326 -14.85 -52.08 -19.01
C ALA A 326 -16.02 -52.41 -18.07
N ALA A 327 -17.09 -51.67 -18.15
CA ALA A 327 -18.19 -51.65 -19.14
C ALA A 327 -19.47 -52.36 -18.67
N GLY A 328 -20.62 -51.78 -19.03
CA GLY A 328 -21.93 -52.43 -19.06
C GLY A 328 -22.98 -51.64 -18.26
N ALA A 329 -23.80 -50.82 -18.80
CA ALA A 329 -24.83 -50.85 -19.82
C ALA A 329 -26.16 -51.45 -19.36
N VAL A 330 -27.25 -50.74 -19.77
CA VAL A 330 -28.61 -51.16 -20.15
C VAL A 330 -29.71 -51.03 -19.09
N ALA A 331 -30.61 -50.10 -19.15
CA ALA A 331 -31.84 -49.92 -19.94
C ALA A 331 -33.15 -50.46 -19.28
N GLY A 332 -34.20 -49.70 -19.49
CA GLY A 332 -35.62 -50.09 -19.34
C GLY A 332 -36.48 -48.98 -18.78
N ALA A 333 -37.13 -48.14 -19.49
CA ALA A 333 -38.29 -48.09 -20.37
C ALA A 333 -39.60 -48.56 -19.72
N SER A 334 -40.58 -47.61 -19.61
CA SER A 334 -41.95 -47.64 -20.22
C SER A 334 -42.94 -46.78 -19.41
N ARG A 335 -43.51 -45.75 -19.98
CA ARG A 335 -44.83 -45.64 -20.64
C ARG A 335 -46.08 -45.72 -19.75
N GLY A 336 -46.94 -44.70 -19.92
CA GLY A 336 -48.38 -44.69 -19.75
C GLY A 336 -48.89 -43.31 -19.27
N ALA A 337 -49.32 -42.40 -20.02
CA ALA A 337 -50.50 -42.15 -20.88
C ALA A 337 -51.82 -42.04 -20.10
N GLY A 338 -52.49 -40.84 -20.20
CA GLY A 338 -53.90 -40.69 -19.94
C GLY A 338 -54.36 -39.32 -19.45
N GLY A 339 -54.76 -38.39 -20.31
CA GLY A 339 -55.76 -37.35 -20.03
C GLY A 339 -57.15 -37.85 -20.47
N PRO A 340 -58.23 -37.08 -20.54
CA PRO A 340 -58.41 -35.63 -20.42
C PRO A 340 -59.73 -35.15 -19.70
N ALA A 341 -59.91 -33.84 -19.65
CA ALA A 341 -61.18 -33.08 -19.82
C ALA A 341 -62.19 -32.96 -18.70
N GLY A 342 -62.66 -31.71 -18.49
CA GLY A 342 -63.98 -31.41 -17.95
C GLY A 342 -64.16 -30.03 -17.35
N ALA A 343 -64.61 -29.10 -18.16
CA ALA A 343 -65.06 -27.75 -17.79
C ALA A 343 -66.32 -27.74 -16.89
N ARG A 344 -66.52 -26.76 -16.03
CA ARG A 344 -67.65 -25.84 -16.05
C ARG A 344 -67.64 -24.81 -14.91
N ALA A 345 -68.03 -23.61 -15.31
CA ALA A 345 -68.23 -22.44 -14.53
C ALA A 345 -69.43 -22.51 -13.56
N ALA A 346 -69.40 -21.74 -12.49
CA ALA A 346 -70.52 -20.96 -11.94
C ALA A 346 -70.03 -20.03 -10.79
N ALA A 347 -70.28 -18.75 -10.91
CA ALA A 347 -70.41 -17.76 -9.82
C ALA A 347 -71.88 -17.56 -9.53
N PRO A 348 -72.32 -16.69 -8.56
CA PRO A 348 -71.72 -16.18 -7.29
C PRO A 348 -72.65 -16.35 -6.08
N SER A 349 -72.20 -16.11 -4.87
CA SER A 349 -73.07 -15.55 -3.82
C SER A 349 -72.32 -15.21 -2.51
N ALA A 350 -72.54 -13.95 -2.13
CA ALA A 350 -72.71 -13.42 -0.77
C ALA A 350 -71.63 -13.46 0.28
N VAL A 351 -71.24 -12.24 0.69
CA VAL A 351 -70.49 -11.79 1.84
C VAL A 351 -71.17 -12.24 3.15
N PRO A 352 -70.41 -12.55 4.21
CA PRO A 352 -70.53 -11.79 5.44
C PRO A 352 -69.23 -11.21 5.99
N SER A 353 -69.37 -9.99 6.51
CA SER A 353 -68.40 -9.19 7.22
C SER A 353 -67.99 -9.82 8.56
N GLY A 354 -66.67 -9.78 8.87
CA GLY A 354 -66.15 -9.99 10.21
C GLY A 354 -64.64 -10.20 10.18
N PRO A 355 -63.86 -10.01 11.21
CA PRO A 355 -63.30 -8.72 11.64
C PRO A 355 -61.86 -8.55 11.13
N SER A 356 -61.41 -7.31 11.11
CA SER A 356 -60.06 -6.81 10.82
C SER A 356 -58.96 -7.64 11.48
N GLY A 357 -58.36 -8.53 10.71
CA GLY A 357 -57.07 -9.10 11.02
C GLY A 357 -55.99 -8.23 10.35
N SER A 358 -55.21 -7.55 11.15
CA SER A 358 -53.97 -6.92 10.72
C SER A 358 -53.08 -7.98 10.08
N GLY A 359 -53.08 -8.03 8.72
CA GLY A 359 -52.13 -8.80 7.99
C GLY A 359 -50.71 -8.31 8.30
N PRO A 360 -49.69 -9.19 8.31
CA PRO A 360 -48.32 -8.76 8.51
C PRO A 360 -47.99 -7.72 7.44
N ALA A 361 -47.36 -6.61 7.87
CA ALA A 361 -46.82 -5.59 6.97
C ALA A 361 -45.97 -6.28 5.88
N PRO A 362 -46.00 -5.80 4.64
CA PRO A 362 -45.24 -6.41 3.56
C PRO A 362 -43.77 -6.50 4.00
N ALA A 363 -43.27 -7.72 4.07
CA ALA A 363 -41.87 -7.96 4.40
C ALA A 363 -41.00 -7.17 3.43
N GLY A 364 -40.14 -6.29 3.95
CA GLY A 364 -39.21 -5.50 3.15
C GLY A 364 -38.34 -6.37 2.22
N PRO A 365 -37.60 -5.77 1.29
CA PRO A 365 -36.79 -6.52 0.33
C PRO A 365 -35.78 -7.42 1.07
N ARG A 366 -35.64 -8.68 0.63
CA ARG A 366 -34.73 -9.64 1.25
C ARG A 366 -33.34 -9.52 0.62
N PRO A 367 -32.28 -9.20 1.38
CA PRO A 367 -30.93 -9.15 0.87
C PRO A 367 -30.36 -10.55 0.59
N VAL A 368 -29.44 -10.68 -0.37
CA VAL A 368 -28.64 -11.89 -0.62
C VAL A 368 -27.41 -11.94 0.27
N GLY A 369 -26.93 -10.80 0.76
CA GLY A 369 -25.88 -10.64 1.76
C GLY A 369 -26.14 -9.45 2.65
N ALA A 370 -25.88 -9.57 3.97
CA ALA A 370 -26.10 -8.48 4.93
C ALA A 370 -25.12 -8.59 6.10
N TRP A 371 -24.32 -7.55 6.32
CA TRP A 371 -23.32 -7.45 7.39
C TRP A 371 -23.61 -6.23 8.23
N ARG A 372 -23.93 -6.45 9.52
CA ARG A 372 -24.18 -5.34 10.47
C ARG A 372 -22.89 -4.64 10.86
N LEU A 373 -21.77 -5.36 10.87
CA LEU A 373 -20.47 -4.92 11.35
C LEU A 373 -20.52 -4.44 12.81
N ASP A 374 -21.29 -5.15 13.64
CA ASP A 374 -21.49 -4.85 15.06
C ASP A 374 -20.81 -5.91 15.97
N GLU A 375 -19.85 -6.64 15.42
CA GLU A 375 -19.01 -7.57 16.17
C GLU A 375 -18.19 -6.81 17.22
N ARG A 376 -17.90 -7.48 18.33
CA ARG A 376 -17.12 -6.88 19.43
C ARG A 376 -15.63 -7.24 19.38
N SER A 377 -15.29 -8.30 18.67
CA SER A 377 -13.92 -8.80 18.53
C SER A 377 -13.82 -9.89 17.47
N GLY A 378 -12.57 -10.25 17.10
CA GLY A 378 -12.28 -11.33 16.16
C GLY A 378 -12.16 -10.85 14.71
N VAL A 379 -11.92 -11.81 13.83
CA VAL A 379 -11.65 -11.56 12.39
C VAL A 379 -12.81 -11.98 11.49
N ARG A 380 -13.97 -12.33 12.04
CA ARG A 380 -15.12 -12.78 11.26
C ARG A 380 -16.26 -11.76 11.30
N ALA A 381 -16.60 -11.21 10.15
CA ALA A 381 -17.81 -10.43 9.96
C ALA A 381 -18.96 -11.36 9.57
N ARG A 382 -20.02 -11.32 10.35
CA ARG A 382 -21.15 -12.24 10.22
C ARG A 382 -22.15 -11.72 9.19
N ASP A 383 -22.36 -12.47 8.14
CA ASP A 383 -23.51 -12.27 7.25
C ASP A 383 -24.79 -12.77 7.93
N VAL A 384 -25.76 -11.88 8.07
CA VAL A 384 -27.08 -12.18 8.69
C VAL A 384 -27.87 -13.21 7.87
N THR A 385 -27.66 -13.24 6.53
CA THR A 385 -28.31 -14.23 5.66
C THR A 385 -27.70 -15.63 5.79
N GLY A 386 -26.50 -15.73 6.38
CA GLY A 386 -25.76 -16.98 6.62
C GLY A 386 -25.01 -17.55 5.43
N ARG A 387 -25.00 -16.87 4.28
CA ARG A 387 -24.44 -17.38 3.02
C ARG A 387 -23.01 -16.90 2.74
N HIS A 388 -22.70 -15.65 3.10
CA HIS A 388 -21.49 -14.94 2.69
C HIS A 388 -20.74 -14.36 3.89
N HIS A 389 -20.39 -15.20 4.88
CA HIS A 389 -19.54 -14.76 5.98
C HIS A 389 -18.22 -14.23 5.43
N ALA A 390 -17.73 -13.13 6.00
CA ALA A 390 -16.55 -12.45 5.53
C ALA A 390 -15.43 -12.45 6.58
N THR A 391 -14.21 -12.26 6.13
CA THR A 391 -13.02 -12.11 6.97
C THR A 391 -12.67 -10.65 7.08
N ALA A 392 -12.51 -10.15 8.31
CA ALA A 392 -12.08 -8.80 8.60
C ALA A 392 -10.56 -8.75 8.84
N THR A 393 -9.88 -7.82 8.18
CA THR A 393 -8.45 -7.55 8.32
C THR A 393 -8.27 -6.13 8.82
N ALA A 394 -7.52 -5.93 9.89
CA ALA A 394 -7.16 -4.63 10.45
C ALA A 394 -8.38 -3.69 10.72
N VAL A 395 -9.55 -4.26 10.98
CA VAL A 395 -10.79 -3.54 11.31
C VAL A 395 -10.90 -3.40 12.83
N ARG A 396 -11.25 -2.21 13.30
CA ARG A 396 -11.57 -1.97 14.69
C ARG A 396 -13.08 -2.01 14.87
N TRP A 397 -13.55 -2.98 15.63
CA TRP A 397 -14.98 -3.11 15.97
C TRP A 397 -15.43 -2.02 16.93
N GLY A 398 -16.62 -1.47 16.72
CA GLY A 398 -17.22 -0.49 17.61
C GLY A 398 -17.50 -1.07 19.00
N THR A 399 -17.47 -0.22 20.02
CA THR A 399 -17.68 -0.63 21.42
C THR A 399 -19.16 -0.66 21.81
N GLY A 400 -20.02 0.02 21.04
CA GLY A 400 -21.45 0.16 21.25
C GLY A 400 -22.32 -0.50 20.19
N ARG A 401 -23.57 -0.77 20.54
CA ARG A 401 -24.57 -1.32 19.60
C ARG A 401 -24.89 -0.26 18.54
N GLY A 402 -24.66 -0.58 17.26
CA GLY A 402 -24.92 0.31 16.13
C GLY A 402 -23.81 1.32 15.80
N GLU A 403 -22.65 1.25 16.47
CA GLU A 403 -21.48 2.09 16.13
C GLU A 403 -20.80 1.65 14.83
N GLY A 404 -20.99 0.39 14.40
CA GLY A 404 -20.35 -0.15 13.19
C GLY A 404 -18.88 -0.48 13.39
N ALA A 405 -18.18 -0.72 12.29
CA ALA A 405 -16.75 -0.99 12.26
C ALA A 405 -15.98 0.22 11.77
N GLU A 406 -14.84 0.51 12.38
CA GLU A 406 -13.92 1.58 11.97
C GLU A 406 -12.83 1.02 11.08
N PHE A 407 -12.69 1.62 9.92
CA PHE A 407 -11.71 1.34 8.88
C PHE A 407 -10.62 2.41 8.92
N ASN A 408 -9.38 1.98 8.85
CA ASN A 408 -8.22 2.85 9.08
C ASN A 408 -7.76 3.66 7.84
N GLY A 409 -8.42 3.52 6.70
CA GLY A 409 -8.04 4.21 5.47
C GLY A 409 -6.78 3.70 4.77
N PHE A 410 -6.25 2.53 5.18
CA PHE A 410 -4.99 2.00 4.63
C PHE A 410 -5.05 0.51 4.31
N SER A 411 -5.47 -0.30 5.27
CA SER A 411 -5.39 -1.77 5.18
C SER A 411 -6.63 -2.48 5.71
N SER A 412 -7.61 -1.73 6.24
CA SER A 412 -8.84 -2.31 6.74
C SER A 412 -9.72 -2.78 5.59
N GLU A 413 -10.12 -4.03 5.66
CA GLU A 413 -11.09 -4.61 4.74
C GLU A 413 -11.92 -5.69 5.44
N VAL A 414 -13.11 -5.91 4.91
CA VAL A 414 -13.94 -7.08 5.19
C VAL A 414 -14.25 -7.73 3.85
N ALA A 415 -13.72 -8.92 3.60
CA ALA A 415 -13.81 -9.60 2.31
C ALA A 415 -14.50 -10.96 2.43
N THR A 416 -15.44 -11.26 1.52
CA THR A 416 -16.05 -12.58 1.36
C THR A 416 -15.09 -13.54 0.66
N GLY A 417 -15.37 -14.84 0.70
CA GLY A 417 -14.58 -15.84 -0.04
C GLY A 417 -14.85 -15.89 -1.54
N SER A 418 -15.91 -15.23 -2.02
CA SER A 418 -16.36 -15.27 -3.43
C SER A 418 -17.25 -14.08 -3.73
N ALA A 419 -17.63 -13.91 -5.01
CA ALA A 419 -18.61 -12.95 -5.46
C ALA A 419 -19.98 -13.14 -4.78
N VAL A 420 -20.71 -12.04 -4.59
CA VAL A 420 -22.05 -12.01 -4.00
C VAL A 420 -23.12 -11.66 -5.01
N VAL A 421 -22.79 -10.86 -6.02
CA VAL A 421 -23.70 -10.47 -7.11
C VAL A 421 -23.07 -10.71 -8.48
N ASP A 422 -23.94 -10.99 -9.49
CA ASP A 422 -23.53 -11.00 -10.89
C ASP A 422 -23.51 -9.57 -11.43
N THR A 423 -22.30 -9.04 -11.62
CA THR A 423 -22.10 -7.68 -12.13
C THR A 423 -22.14 -7.58 -13.65
N ALA A 424 -22.12 -8.72 -14.36
CA ALA A 424 -22.06 -8.75 -15.83
C ALA A 424 -23.43 -8.70 -16.49
N ARG A 425 -24.41 -9.43 -15.94
CA ARG A 425 -25.70 -9.66 -16.59
C ARG A 425 -26.89 -9.29 -15.72
N GLY A 426 -26.66 -9.13 -14.41
CA GLY A 426 -27.71 -8.96 -13.43
C GLY A 426 -27.97 -7.50 -13.05
N SER A 427 -29.18 -7.23 -12.59
CA SER A 427 -29.46 -6.06 -11.80
C SER A 427 -29.05 -6.33 -10.35
N PHE A 428 -28.47 -5.36 -9.68
CA PHE A 428 -28.14 -5.47 -8.25
C PHE A 428 -28.29 -4.15 -7.53
N THR A 429 -28.38 -4.23 -6.22
CA THR A 429 -28.38 -3.05 -5.34
C THR A 429 -27.43 -3.28 -4.19
N VAL A 430 -26.65 -2.28 -3.85
CA VAL A 430 -25.76 -2.28 -2.70
C VAL A 430 -26.00 -1.04 -1.83
N GLY A 431 -26.15 -1.23 -0.53
CA GLY A 431 -26.38 -0.15 0.43
C GLY A 431 -25.47 -0.27 1.65
N ALA A 432 -25.07 0.85 2.22
CA ALA A 432 -24.26 0.91 3.43
C ALA A 432 -24.45 2.25 4.16
N TRP A 433 -24.38 2.24 5.48
CA TRP A 433 -24.13 3.43 6.28
C TRP A 433 -22.63 3.69 6.33
N VAL A 434 -22.22 4.90 5.99
CA VAL A 434 -20.82 5.32 5.95
C VAL A 434 -20.61 6.62 6.72
N ARG A 435 -19.43 6.79 7.32
CA ARG A 435 -19.03 8.00 8.04
C ARG A 435 -17.55 8.27 7.76
N LEU A 436 -17.24 9.37 7.14
CA LEU A 436 -15.86 9.82 6.97
C LEU A 436 -15.40 10.57 8.23
N GLY A 437 -14.24 10.24 8.76
CA GLY A 437 -13.65 10.98 9.87
C GLY A 437 -13.26 12.41 9.49
N THR A 438 -12.68 12.55 8.30
CA THR A 438 -12.34 13.80 7.60
C THR A 438 -12.68 13.64 6.13
N ILE A 439 -12.85 14.74 5.39
CA ILE A 439 -13.07 14.67 3.94
C ILE A 439 -11.73 14.36 3.26
N PRO A 440 -11.60 13.20 2.57
CA PRO A 440 -10.34 12.80 1.93
C PRO A 440 -10.05 13.62 0.67
N SER A 441 -8.76 13.80 0.35
CA SER A 441 -8.32 14.40 -0.92
C SER A 441 -8.18 13.38 -2.06
N HIS A 442 -8.51 12.12 -1.82
CA HIS A 442 -8.41 11.01 -2.77
C HIS A 442 -9.71 10.19 -2.75
N PHE A 443 -9.88 9.31 -3.74
CA PHE A 443 -11.00 8.37 -3.76
C PHE A 443 -10.94 7.44 -2.56
N VAL A 444 -12.09 7.14 -1.96
CA VAL A 444 -12.21 6.11 -0.92
C VAL A 444 -13.47 5.31 -1.14
N THR A 445 -13.36 3.99 -1.13
CA THR A 445 -14.43 3.07 -1.49
C THR A 445 -14.95 2.35 -0.25
N ALA A 446 -16.23 2.56 0.04
CA ALA A 446 -16.90 1.88 1.14
C ALA A 446 -17.23 0.42 0.79
N VAL A 447 -17.72 0.16 -0.43
CA VAL A 447 -18.11 -1.18 -0.87
C VAL A 447 -17.77 -1.39 -2.35
N SER A 448 -17.26 -2.57 -2.67
CA SER A 448 -16.96 -3.01 -4.04
C SER A 448 -17.12 -4.52 -4.20
N GLN A 449 -16.99 -5.04 -5.42
CA GLN A 449 -16.75 -6.46 -5.69
C GLN A 449 -15.58 -6.59 -6.65
N ASP A 450 -14.55 -7.34 -6.27
CA ASP A 450 -13.31 -7.46 -7.04
C ASP A 450 -13.52 -8.24 -8.35
N GLY A 451 -12.91 -7.75 -9.42
CA GLY A 451 -12.63 -8.49 -10.63
C GLY A 451 -11.17 -8.89 -10.70
N GLU A 452 -10.69 -9.33 -11.85
CA GLU A 452 -9.30 -9.72 -12.06
C GLU A 452 -8.39 -8.48 -11.96
N GLU A 453 -8.64 -7.45 -12.77
CA GLU A 453 -7.87 -6.21 -12.84
C GLU A 453 -8.53 -5.05 -12.07
N THR A 454 -9.86 -5.01 -12.02
CA THR A 454 -10.60 -3.88 -11.46
C THR A 454 -11.90 -4.35 -10.82
N SER A 455 -12.40 -3.62 -9.82
CA SER A 455 -13.71 -3.90 -9.22
C SER A 455 -14.83 -3.68 -10.23
N GLY A 456 -15.87 -4.50 -10.16
CA GLY A 456 -17.04 -4.42 -11.05
C GLY A 456 -17.95 -3.23 -10.74
N PHE A 457 -17.87 -2.72 -9.51
CA PHE A 457 -18.54 -1.49 -9.07
C PHE A 457 -17.83 -0.88 -7.85
N TYR A 458 -18.15 0.40 -7.56
CA TYR A 458 -17.61 1.18 -6.46
C TYR A 458 -18.72 2.02 -5.82
N LEU A 459 -19.04 1.80 -4.56
CA LEU A 459 -19.81 2.72 -3.74
C LEU A 459 -18.81 3.54 -2.91
N GLN A 460 -18.60 4.81 -3.27
CA GLN A 460 -17.40 5.54 -2.88
C GLN A 460 -17.62 7.03 -2.66
N TYR A 461 -16.64 7.69 -2.07
CA TYR A 461 -16.45 9.14 -2.18
C TYR A 461 -15.51 9.42 -3.36
N SER A 462 -15.90 10.38 -4.19
CA SER A 462 -15.10 10.87 -5.31
C SER A 462 -14.44 12.19 -4.94
N SER A 463 -13.11 12.19 -4.87
CA SER A 463 -12.34 13.40 -4.58
C SER A 463 -12.34 14.41 -5.74
N HIS A 464 -12.60 13.97 -6.97
CA HIS A 464 -12.65 14.86 -8.13
C HIS A 464 -13.86 15.81 -8.06
N GLU A 465 -15.01 15.31 -7.62
CA GLU A 465 -16.23 16.08 -7.50
C GLU A 465 -16.50 16.54 -6.05
N GLY A 466 -15.74 16.00 -5.07
CA GLY A 466 -15.99 16.26 -3.66
C GLY A 466 -17.30 15.66 -3.14
N ARG A 467 -17.78 14.56 -3.73
CA ARG A 467 -19.14 14.05 -3.55
C ARG A 467 -19.19 12.53 -3.41
N TRP A 468 -20.31 12.03 -2.92
CA TRP A 468 -20.58 10.59 -2.96
C TRP A 468 -20.81 10.12 -4.38
N ALA A 469 -20.39 8.91 -4.69
CA ALA A 469 -20.51 8.34 -6.03
C ALA A 469 -20.86 6.85 -6.00
N PHE A 470 -21.61 6.41 -7.03
CA PHE A 470 -21.71 5.03 -7.40
C PHE A 470 -21.16 4.86 -8.81
N ALA A 471 -20.19 3.98 -8.98
CA ALA A 471 -19.42 3.90 -10.20
C ALA A 471 -19.25 2.45 -10.69
N ARG A 472 -19.01 2.31 -11.98
CA ARG A 472 -18.38 1.17 -12.65
C ARG A 472 -17.07 1.65 -13.30
N PRO A 473 -16.20 0.78 -13.79
CA PRO A 473 -15.06 1.21 -14.59
C PRO A 473 -15.52 2.17 -15.70
N ASP A 474 -14.88 3.34 -15.78
CA ASP A 474 -15.14 4.39 -16.78
C ASP A 474 -16.54 5.05 -16.76
N LEU A 475 -17.38 4.72 -15.77
CA LEU A 475 -18.71 5.30 -15.64
C LEU A 475 -19.03 5.63 -14.18
N ARG A 476 -19.54 6.84 -13.92
CA ARG A 476 -19.84 7.31 -12.58
C ARG A 476 -21.09 8.16 -12.50
N VAL A 477 -21.91 7.92 -11.49
CA VAL A 477 -22.98 8.82 -11.05
C VAL A 477 -22.58 9.42 -9.70
N VAL A 478 -22.71 10.74 -9.56
CA VAL A 478 -22.33 11.48 -8.35
C VAL A 478 -23.55 12.10 -7.67
N SER A 479 -23.47 12.27 -6.35
CA SER A 479 -24.51 12.91 -5.56
C SER A 479 -24.59 14.42 -5.80
N ARG A 480 -25.72 15.02 -5.43
CA ARG A 480 -25.89 16.48 -5.37
C ARG A 480 -25.42 17.03 -4.03
N SER A 481 -25.64 16.27 -2.96
CA SER A 481 -25.19 16.60 -1.62
C SER A 481 -23.69 16.33 -1.44
N GLU A 482 -23.07 17.10 -0.57
CA GLU A 482 -21.67 16.95 -0.16
C GLU A 482 -21.59 16.11 1.11
N PRO A 483 -20.55 15.26 1.27
CA PRO A 483 -20.34 14.56 2.52
C PRO A 483 -19.97 15.53 3.65
N VAL A 484 -20.47 15.27 4.84
CA VAL A 484 -20.12 16.00 6.06
C VAL A 484 -19.26 15.11 6.95
N ALA A 485 -18.07 15.60 7.31
CA ALA A 485 -17.16 14.83 8.17
C ALA A 485 -17.79 14.55 9.54
N GLY A 486 -17.65 13.33 10.02
CA GLY A 486 -18.23 12.89 11.30
C GLY A 486 -19.70 12.47 11.24
N GLU A 487 -20.42 12.72 10.16
CA GLU A 487 -21.83 12.37 10.03
C GLU A 487 -22.07 11.03 9.33
N TRP A 488 -23.01 10.23 9.86
CA TRP A 488 -23.44 9.02 9.21
C TRP A 488 -24.34 9.33 8.01
N THR A 489 -23.97 8.82 6.84
CA THR A 489 -24.72 8.96 5.58
C THR A 489 -25.07 7.57 5.06
N HIS A 490 -26.34 7.33 4.69
CA HIS A 490 -26.72 6.11 4.01
C HIS A 490 -26.54 6.26 2.50
N LEU A 491 -25.73 5.42 1.90
CA LEU A 491 -25.52 5.36 0.47
C LEU A 491 -26.18 4.11 -0.11
N THR A 492 -26.87 4.25 -1.25
CA THR A 492 -27.37 3.11 -2.01
C THR A 492 -27.05 3.30 -3.49
N GLY A 493 -26.32 2.35 -4.06
CA GLY A 493 -26.09 2.23 -5.49
C GLY A 493 -27.02 1.16 -6.10
N VAL A 494 -27.74 1.51 -7.13
CA VAL A 494 -28.61 0.59 -7.87
C VAL A 494 -28.10 0.46 -9.32
N CYS A 495 -27.76 -0.75 -9.70
CA CYS A 495 -27.48 -1.12 -11.09
C CYS A 495 -28.73 -1.82 -11.64
N ASP A 496 -29.40 -1.19 -12.61
CA ASP A 496 -30.53 -1.77 -13.31
C ASP A 496 -30.10 -2.23 -14.69
N GLY A 497 -29.73 -3.50 -14.79
CA GLY A 497 -29.26 -4.11 -16.04
C GLY A 497 -30.35 -4.19 -17.11
N PHE A 498 -31.65 -4.17 -16.76
CA PHE A 498 -32.75 -4.14 -17.70
C PHE A 498 -33.01 -2.75 -18.28
N ALA A 499 -32.98 -1.73 -17.40
CA ALA A 499 -33.10 -0.33 -17.82
C ALA A 499 -31.81 0.22 -18.43
N GLY A 500 -30.68 -0.44 -18.20
CA GLY A 500 -29.34 0.04 -18.57
C GLY A 500 -28.99 1.33 -17.84
N GLU A 501 -29.16 1.38 -16.51
CA GLU A 501 -29.01 2.59 -15.72
C GLU A 501 -28.33 2.30 -14.36
N LEU A 502 -27.42 3.20 -13.97
CA LEU A 502 -26.93 3.31 -12.60
C LEU A 502 -27.66 4.45 -11.90
N ARG A 503 -28.10 4.22 -10.66
CA ARG A 503 -28.73 5.23 -9.81
C ARG A 503 -28.01 5.30 -8.47
N LEU A 504 -27.84 6.52 -7.96
CA LEU A 504 -27.29 6.78 -6.63
C LEU A 504 -28.34 7.44 -5.74
N PHE A 505 -28.48 6.89 -4.53
CA PHE A 505 -29.33 7.43 -3.48
C PHE A 505 -28.47 7.81 -2.27
N VAL A 506 -28.77 8.96 -1.69
CA VAL A 506 -28.19 9.44 -0.44
C VAL A 506 -29.32 9.62 0.56
N ASN A 507 -29.22 8.99 1.72
CA ASN A 507 -30.26 8.99 2.75
C ASN A 507 -31.68 8.66 2.22
N GLY A 508 -31.73 7.68 1.28
CA GLY A 508 -32.99 7.21 0.69
C GLY A 508 -33.58 8.08 -0.42
N VAL A 509 -32.91 9.19 -0.78
CA VAL A 509 -33.33 10.10 -1.86
C VAL A 509 -32.45 9.90 -3.08
N GLN A 510 -33.03 9.72 -4.27
CA GLN A 510 -32.28 9.61 -5.51
C GLN A 510 -31.64 10.96 -5.85
N GLU A 511 -30.30 10.98 -5.91
CA GLU A 511 -29.55 12.20 -6.21
C GLU A 511 -28.92 12.22 -7.59
N GLY A 512 -28.79 11.06 -8.23
CA GLY A 512 -28.26 10.99 -9.58
C GLY A 512 -28.62 9.71 -10.32
N SER A 513 -28.51 9.76 -11.65
CA SER A 513 -28.55 8.59 -12.51
C SER A 513 -27.72 8.79 -13.79
N VAL A 514 -27.23 7.69 -14.36
CA VAL A 514 -26.48 7.68 -15.62
C VAL A 514 -26.76 6.39 -16.39
N ARG A 515 -26.79 6.45 -17.70
CA ARG A 515 -26.98 5.26 -18.55
C ARG A 515 -25.74 4.37 -18.50
N ASP A 516 -25.95 3.10 -18.15
CA ASP A 516 -24.94 2.06 -18.15
C ASP A 516 -25.18 1.09 -19.33
N ARG A 517 -24.24 1.03 -20.25
CA ARG A 517 -24.34 0.16 -21.44
C ARG A 517 -23.25 -0.92 -21.50
N MET A 518 -22.37 -0.94 -20.53
CA MET A 518 -21.20 -1.81 -20.54
C MET A 518 -21.27 -2.84 -19.40
N PRO A 519 -21.47 -4.13 -19.71
CA PRO A 519 -21.35 -5.16 -18.68
C PRO A 519 -19.90 -5.23 -18.21
N VAL A 520 -19.70 -5.30 -16.88
CA VAL A 520 -18.38 -5.49 -16.26
C VAL A 520 -18.41 -6.77 -15.45
N VAL A 521 -17.54 -7.70 -15.78
CA VAL A 521 -17.44 -8.99 -15.10
C VAL A 521 -16.58 -8.83 -13.84
N SER A 522 -17.10 -9.20 -12.65
CA SER A 522 -16.33 -9.30 -11.43
C SER A 522 -16.75 -10.55 -10.66
N GLU A 523 -15.89 -11.56 -10.67
CA GLU A 523 -16.12 -12.87 -10.06
C GLU A 523 -15.35 -13.04 -8.73
N GLY A 524 -14.58 -12.05 -8.34
CA GLY A 524 -13.82 -12.04 -7.10
C GLY A 524 -14.64 -11.69 -5.86
N PRO A 525 -14.01 -11.60 -4.69
CA PRO A 525 -14.65 -11.30 -3.43
C PRO A 525 -15.46 -10.00 -3.44
N PHE A 526 -16.58 -10.00 -2.71
CA PHE A 526 -17.25 -8.77 -2.30
C PHE A 526 -16.46 -8.18 -1.14
N VAL A 527 -16.15 -6.88 -1.21
CA VAL A 527 -15.24 -6.22 -0.28
C VAL A 527 -15.85 -4.95 0.29
N ILE A 528 -15.71 -4.79 1.60
CA ILE A 528 -16.10 -3.60 2.34
C ILE A 528 -14.81 -2.91 2.80
N GLY A 529 -14.68 -1.61 2.54
CA GLY A 529 -13.56 -0.78 3.01
C GLY A 529 -12.45 -0.53 1.99
N ARG A 530 -12.54 -1.06 0.77
CA ARG A 530 -11.62 -0.75 -0.34
C ARG A 530 -12.18 -1.20 -1.69
N ALA A 531 -11.45 -0.89 -2.75
CA ALA A 531 -11.68 -1.41 -4.11
C ALA A 531 -10.45 -2.13 -4.67
N ARG A 532 -10.52 -2.57 -5.95
CA ARG A 532 -9.42 -3.09 -6.75
C ARG A 532 -9.30 -2.30 -8.05
N TYR A 533 -8.07 -1.95 -8.44
CA TYR A 533 -7.76 -1.34 -9.74
C TYR A 533 -6.31 -1.66 -10.12
N GLY A 534 -6.06 -1.96 -11.41
CA GLY A 534 -4.74 -2.37 -11.91
C GLY A 534 -4.21 -3.63 -11.22
N GLY A 535 -5.08 -4.59 -10.91
CA GLY A 535 -4.73 -5.86 -10.25
C GLY A 535 -4.44 -5.76 -8.75
N GLY A 536 -4.45 -4.55 -8.16
CA GLY A 536 -4.14 -4.32 -6.73
C GLY A 536 -5.28 -3.68 -5.92
N PRO A 537 -5.23 -3.75 -4.57
CA PRO A 537 -6.16 -3.02 -3.70
C PRO A 537 -5.91 -1.51 -3.78
N VAL A 538 -7.00 -0.73 -3.88
CA VAL A 538 -6.98 0.74 -3.95
C VAL A 538 -8.10 1.35 -3.12
N ASP A 539 -8.08 2.66 -2.97
CA ASP A 539 -9.15 3.49 -2.39
C ASP A 539 -9.61 3.03 -1.00
N PRO A 540 -8.70 2.77 -0.04
CA PRO A 540 -9.07 2.33 1.28
C PRO A 540 -9.90 3.39 2.02
N PHE A 541 -10.98 2.95 2.67
CA PHE A 541 -11.95 3.82 3.34
C PHE A 541 -11.48 4.23 4.74
N PRO A 542 -11.39 5.54 5.06
CA PRO A 542 -11.03 6.04 6.39
C PRO A 542 -12.28 6.43 7.18
N GLY A 543 -12.76 5.60 8.09
CA GLY A 543 -13.91 5.95 8.92
C GLY A 543 -14.85 4.78 9.21
N GLY A 544 -16.08 5.09 9.62
CA GLY A 544 -17.07 4.10 10.02
C GLY A 544 -17.87 3.52 8.85
N ILE A 545 -18.09 2.21 8.85
CA ILE A 545 -19.04 1.52 7.95
C ILE A 545 -19.91 0.58 8.79
N LYS A 546 -21.21 0.51 8.49
CA LYS A 546 -22.15 -0.41 9.11
C LYS A 546 -23.32 -0.76 8.20
N ASP A 547 -24.07 -1.79 8.59
CA ASP A 547 -25.32 -2.21 7.96
C ASP A 547 -25.23 -2.31 6.44
N VAL A 548 -24.17 -3.01 5.95
CA VAL A 548 -23.98 -3.25 4.54
C VAL A 548 -24.97 -4.29 4.05
N MET A 549 -25.73 -3.98 3.01
CA MET A 549 -26.75 -4.85 2.43
C MET A 549 -26.57 -4.96 0.91
N VAL A 550 -26.82 -6.15 0.38
CA VAL A 550 -26.70 -6.46 -1.04
C VAL A 550 -27.93 -7.24 -1.51
N PHE A 551 -28.44 -6.83 -2.67
CA PHE A 551 -29.60 -7.45 -3.31
C PHE A 551 -29.25 -7.84 -4.76
N ASP A 552 -29.73 -8.98 -5.23
CA ASP A 552 -29.55 -9.51 -6.59
C ASP A 552 -30.58 -8.96 -7.60
N ARG A 553 -31.11 -7.78 -7.33
CA ARG A 553 -32.06 -7.07 -8.18
C ARG A 553 -31.95 -5.55 -7.99
N ALA A 554 -32.46 -4.81 -8.96
CA ALA A 554 -32.66 -3.38 -8.81
C ALA A 554 -33.83 -3.11 -7.84
N LEU A 555 -33.57 -2.35 -6.76
CA LEU A 555 -34.61 -1.88 -5.86
C LEU A 555 -35.30 -0.64 -6.43
N THR A 556 -36.60 -0.55 -6.15
CA THR A 556 -37.37 0.66 -6.43
C THR A 556 -37.04 1.77 -5.44
N GLU A 557 -37.36 3.01 -5.78
CA GLU A 557 -37.13 4.16 -4.89
C GLU A 557 -37.84 4.00 -3.52
N ALA A 558 -39.05 3.42 -3.51
CA ALA A 558 -39.80 3.16 -2.29
C ALA A 558 -39.09 2.13 -1.39
N GLU A 559 -38.52 1.07 -1.98
CA GLU A 559 -37.75 0.05 -1.25
C GLU A 559 -36.43 0.61 -0.72
N VAL A 560 -35.71 1.42 -1.51
CA VAL A 560 -34.47 2.09 -1.06
C VAL A 560 -34.77 3.04 0.11
N ARG A 561 -35.87 3.79 0.04
CA ARG A 561 -36.31 4.67 1.15
C ARG A 561 -36.60 3.88 2.42
N GLY A 562 -37.11 2.65 2.28
CA GLY A 562 -37.33 1.73 3.41
C GLY A 562 -36.05 1.22 4.08
N LEU A 563 -34.89 1.22 3.40
CA LEU A 563 -33.60 0.80 3.98
C LEU A 563 -33.05 1.81 5.01
N VAL A 564 -33.48 3.05 4.94
CA VAL A 564 -32.97 4.17 5.76
C VAL A 564 -33.78 4.35 7.03
N GLN A 565 -35.01 3.80 7.06
CA GLN A 565 -35.87 3.88 8.25
C GLN A 565 -35.37 2.89 9.32
N PRO A 566 -35.26 3.33 10.61
CA PRO A 566 -34.77 2.52 11.72
C PRO A 566 -35.67 1.35 12.07
#